data_17fcf206c6328f5362b54bba9ad22e55
#
_entry.id   17fcf206c6328f5362b54bba9ad22e55
#
_cell.length_a   1.000
_cell.length_b   1.000
_cell.length_c   1.000
_cell.angle_alpha   90.00
_cell.angle_beta   90.00
_cell.angle_gamma   90.00
#
_symmetry.space_group_name_H-M   'P 1'
#
loop_
_entity.id
_entity.type
_entity.pdbx_description
1 polymer ?
#
loop_
_entity_poly.entity_id
_entity_poly.type
_entity_poly.pdbx_seq_one_letter_code
_entity_poly.pdbx_strand_id
1 'polypeptide(L)'
;MDRRIYKFSKRFFDIAFSILVILTILSWLIPLVALIIFLESGEKTFFTQERIGENGMPFKIYKFKSMKGNPPDNDPLLSKDEAKRITKFGCFLRKFRIDEFPQFFNVLKGEMSIVGPRPERQLFLEEIIKEIPKYKKMQKLKPGITSLGQIKYGYADNLEQMLNRARYDLIYLDNLNLWTDIKVITSTVKVVIEGKGR
;
A
#
# COMPACT_ATOMS: atom_id res chain seq x y z
N MET A 1 3.62 3.87 -26.35
CA MET A 1 4.05 2.47 -26.06
C MET A 1 2.82 1.58 -26.09
N ASP A 2 2.86 0.46 -26.79
CA ASP A 2 1.75 -0.51 -26.82
C ASP A 2 1.41 -0.93 -25.38
N ARG A 3 0.11 -0.97 -25.04
CA ARG A 3 -0.38 -1.38 -23.70
C ARG A 3 0.07 -2.79 -23.30
N ARG A 4 0.26 -3.69 -24.25
CA ARG A 4 0.75 -5.06 -23.97
C ARG A 4 2.22 -5.05 -23.56
N ILE A 5 3.05 -4.30 -24.29
CA ILE A 5 4.47 -4.12 -23.98
C ILE A 5 4.64 -3.49 -22.61
N TYR A 6 3.86 -2.41 -22.32
CA TYR A 6 3.88 -1.78 -20.99
C TYR A 6 3.56 -2.78 -19.88
N LYS A 7 2.45 -3.54 -19.99
CA LYS A 7 2.05 -4.52 -18.97
C LYS A 7 3.12 -5.59 -18.74
N PHE A 8 3.72 -6.09 -19.81
CA PHE A 8 4.77 -7.11 -19.74
C PHE A 8 6.03 -6.54 -19.05
N SER A 9 6.53 -5.42 -19.53
CA SER A 9 7.74 -4.77 -18.98
C SER A 9 7.54 -4.36 -17.52
N LYS A 10 6.36 -3.83 -17.19
CA LYS A 10 5.99 -3.50 -15.80
C LYS A 10 5.99 -4.74 -14.92
N ARG A 11 5.38 -5.85 -15.36
CA ARG A 11 5.35 -7.09 -14.59
C ARG A 11 6.74 -7.69 -14.38
N PHE A 12 7.58 -7.67 -15.41
CA PHE A 12 8.97 -8.10 -15.29
C PHE A 12 9.73 -7.25 -14.26
N PHE A 13 9.61 -5.94 -14.34
CA PHE A 13 10.19 -5.02 -13.37
C PHE A 13 9.67 -5.27 -11.94
N ASP A 14 8.35 -5.41 -11.77
CA ASP A 14 7.72 -5.70 -10.47
C ASP A 14 8.31 -6.96 -9.83
N ILE A 15 8.46 -8.04 -10.60
CA ILE A 15 9.02 -9.31 -10.12
C ILE A 15 10.50 -9.14 -9.76
N ALA A 16 11.32 -8.64 -10.69
CA ALA A 16 12.76 -8.52 -10.50
C ALA A 16 13.10 -7.62 -9.30
N PHE A 17 12.44 -6.48 -9.20
CA PHE A 17 12.64 -5.56 -8.08
C PHE A 17 12.14 -6.15 -6.74
N SER A 18 11.01 -6.86 -6.75
CA SER A 18 10.51 -7.51 -5.52
C SER A 18 11.44 -8.62 -5.03
N ILE A 19 11.99 -9.43 -5.93
CA ILE A 19 12.98 -10.44 -5.57
C ILE A 19 14.22 -9.78 -4.96
N LEU A 20 14.72 -8.72 -5.59
CA LEU A 20 15.86 -7.97 -5.08
C LEU A 20 15.60 -7.46 -3.65
N VAL A 21 14.46 -6.77 -3.41
CA VAL A 21 14.12 -6.24 -2.09
C VAL A 21 13.94 -7.36 -1.06
N ILE A 22 13.32 -8.47 -1.43
CA ILE A 22 13.12 -9.60 -0.50
C ILE A 22 14.46 -10.22 -0.10
N LEU A 23 15.36 -10.45 -1.05
CA LEU A 23 16.65 -11.08 -0.77
C LEU A 23 17.63 -10.13 -0.04
N THR A 24 17.64 -8.84 -0.38
CA THR A 24 18.62 -7.89 0.18
C THR A 24 18.15 -7.17 1.44
N ILE A 25 16.84 -6.91 1.56
CA ILE A 25 16.27 -6.13 2.67
C ILE A 25 15.42 -7.01 3.57
N LEU A 26 14.41 -7.67 3.05
CA LEU A 26 13.44 -8.40 3.89
C LEU A 26 14.05 -9.62 4.56
N SER A 27 15.09 -10.22 4.01
CA SER A 27 15.77 -11.40 4.59
C SER A 27 16.27 -11.15 6.03
N TRP A 28 16.80 -9.98 6.32
CA TRP A 28 17.27 -9.61 7.67
C TRP A 28 16.26 -8.68 8.39
N LEU A 29 15.49 -7.88 7.65
CA LEU A 29 14.53 -6.96 8.26
C LEU A 29 13.39 -7.72 8.96
N ILE A 30 12.89 -8.81 8.36
CA ILE A 30 11.81 -9.61 8.98
C ILE A 30 12.21 -10.13 10.36
N PRO A 31 13.31 -10.86 10.55
CA PRO A 31 13.69 -11.34 11.88
C PRO A 31 13.96 -10.22 12.88
N LEU A 32 14.56 -9.10 12.42
CA LEU A 32 14.80 -7.94 13.28
C LEU A 32 13.47 -7.31 13.76
N VAL A 33 12.57 -7.00 12.82
CA VAL A 33 11.25 -6.43 13.15
C VAL A 33 10.42 -7.39 13.99
N ALA A 34 10.47 -8.69 13.68
CA ALA A 34 9.78 -9.71 14.46
C ALA A 34 10.23 -9.72 15.93
N LEU A 35 11.53 -9.68 16.16
CA LEU A 35 12.10 -9.63 17.50
C LEU A 35 11.64 -8.38 18.27
N ILE A 36 11.70 -7.20 17.63
CA ILE A 36 11.31 -5.94 18.29
C ILE A 36 9.80 -5.93 18.61
N ILE A 37 8.94 -6.36 17.67
CA ILE A 37 7.49 -6.44 17.90
C ILE A 37 7.20 -7.40 19.06
N PHE A 38 7.86 -8.57 19.09
CA PHE A 38 7.69 -9.54 20.17
C PHE A 38 8.10 -8.97 21.52
N LEU A 39 9.25 -8.33 21.62
CA LEU A 39 9.74 -7.73 22.86
C LEU A 39 8.89 -6.54 23.34
N GLU A 40 8.36 -5.72 22.43
CA GLU A 40 7.56 -4.55 22.80
C GLU A 40 6.12 -4.90 23.19
N SER A 41 5.50 -5.84 22.51
CA SER A 41 4.05 -6.06 22.63
C SER A 41 3.60 -7.52 22.74
N GLY A 42 4.49 -8.50 22.52
CA GLY A 42 4.14 -9.92 22.46
C GLY A 42 3.27 -10.30 21.25
N GLU A 43 3.09 -9.37 20.30
CA GLU A 43 2.19 -9.53 19.15
C GLU A 43 2.84 -10.35 18.02
N LYS A 44 2.00 -10.85 17.10
CA LYS A 44 2.47 -11.51 15.88
C LYS A 44 3.18 -10.49 14.99
N THR A 45 4.22 -10.94 14.26
CA THR A 45 5.01 -10.10 13.36
C THR A 45 4.19 -9.48 12.25
N PHE A 46 3.28 -10.27 11.65
CA PHE A 46 2.51 -9.84 10.49
C PHE A 46 1.05 -9.57 10.84
N PHE A 47 0.54 -8.52 10.21
CA PHE A 47 -0.86 -8.19 10.12
C PHE A 47 -1.35 -8.43 8.70
N THR A 48 -2.55 -8.98 8.56
CA THR A 48 -3.21 -9.17 7.26
C THR A 48 -4.59 -8.55 7.29
N GLN A 49 -5.00 -7.94 6.16
CA GLN A 49 -6.33 -7.38 5.99
C GLN A 49 -6.79 -7.60 4.56
N GLU A 50 -8.08 -7.89 4.39
CA GLU A 50 -8.67 -8.01 3.07
C GLU A 50 -8.78 -6.65 2.38
N ARG A 51 -8.42 -6.63 1.11
CA ARG A 51 -8.46 -5.48 0.22
C ARG A 51 -8.96 -5.90 -1.15
N ILE A 52 -9.45 -4.93 -1.93
CA ILE A 52 -9.90 -5.19 -3.29
C ILE A 52 -8.75 -4.94 -4.26
N GLY A 53 -8.51 -5.94 -5.11
CA GLY A 53 -7.47 -5.96 -6.12
C GLY A 53 -7.96 -5.77 -7.54
N GLU A 54 -7.15 -6.26 -8.50
CA GLU A 54 -7.46 -6.22 -9.92
C GLU A 54 -8.78 -6.96 -10.21
N ASN A 55 -9.62 -6.37 -11.07
CA ASN A 55 -10.95 -6.87 -11.45
C ASN A 55 -11.93 -7.08 -10.29
N GLY A 56 -11.74 -6.36 -9.17
CA GLY A 56 -12.61 -6.48 -8.01
C GLY A 56 -12.35 -7.73 -7.16
N MET A 57 -11.29 -8.47 -7.42
CA MET A 57 -10.98 -9.69 -6.67
C MET A 57 -10.40 -9.36 -5.29
N PRO A 58 -10.95 -9.91 -4.20
CA PRO A 58 -10.39 -9.70 -2.87
C PRO A 58 -9.05 -10.43 -2.70
N PHE A 59 -8.13 -9.84 -1.96
CA PHE A 59 -6.85 -10.43 -1.58
C PHE A 59 -6.42 -9.97 -0.19
N LYS A 60 -5.49 -10.69 0.44
CA LYS A 60 -4.95 -10.34 1.76
C LYS A 60 -3.65 -9.57 1.61
N ILE A 61 -3.65 -8.29 1.98
CA ILE A 61 -2.44 -7.49 2.04
C ILE A 61 -1.59 -7.89 3.25
N TYR A 62 -0.26 -7.96 3.11
CA TYR A 62 0.68 -8.24 4.20
C TYR A 62 1.31 -6.95 4.71
N LYS A 63 1.38 -6.79 6.02
CA LYS A 63 2.08 -5.70 6.69
C LYS A 63 2.80 -6.19 7.93
N PHE A 64 3.82 -5.46 8.39
CA PHE A 64 4.27 -5.63 9.77
C PHE A 64 3.22 -5.07 10.73
N LYS A 65 3.01 -5.78 11.84
CA LYS A 65 2.04 -5.34 12.85
C LYS A 65 2.60 -4.13 13.60
N SER A 66 1.90 -3.01 13.50
CA SER A 66 2.28 -1.73 14.11
C SER A 66 1.35 -1.30 15.25
N MET A 67 0.35 -2.12 15.58
CA MET A 67 -0.69 -1.83 16.56
C MET A 67 -0.98 -3.04 17.44
N LYS A 68 -1.36 -2.82 18.70
CA LYS A 68 -1.80 -3.88 19.63
C LYS A 68 -3.22 -4.36 19.31
N GLY A 69 -3.44 -5.66 19.47
CA GLY A 69 -4.73 -6.30 19.23
C GLY A 69 -5.09 -6.35 17.74
N ASN A 70 -6.31 -6.76 17.43
CA ASN A 70 -6.87 -6.73 16.09
C ASN A 70 -7.92 -5.60 15.99
N PRO A 71 -8.07 -4.93 14.83
CA PRO A 71 -9.17 -4.02 14.63
C PRO A 71 -10.50 -4.81 14.72
N PRO A 72 -11.57 -4.20 15.24
CA PRO A 72 -12.91 -4.75 15.08
C PRO A 72 -13.23 -4.94 13.60
N ASP A 73 -13.92 -6.04 13.26
CA ASP A 73 -14.21 -6.38 11.84
C ASP A 73 -15.02 -5.30 11.10
N ASN A 74 -15.80 -4.49 11.83
CA ASN A 74 -16.68 -3.45 11.32
C ASN A 74 -16.21 -2.03 11.60
N ASP A 75 -14.93 -1.81 11.96
CA ASP A 75 -14.47 -0.48 12.30
C ASP A 75 -14.43 0.42 11.05
N PRO A 76 -15.28 1.48 10.99
CA PRO A 76 -15.10 2.53 10.01
C PRO A 76 -13.77 3.23 10.26
N LEU A 77 -13.27 3.94 9.27
CA LEU A 77 -12.03 4.70 9.31
C LEU A 77 -11.68 5.24 10.70
N LEU A 78 -10.49 4.84 11.17
CA LEU A 78 -9.66 5.56 12.14
C LEU A 78 -10.43 6.27 13.27
N SER A 79 -10.98 5.50 14.19
CA SER A 79 -11.42 6.06 15.45
C SER A 79 -10.19 6.68 16.16
N LYS A 80 -10.41 7.74 16.96
CA LYS A 80 -9.36 8.31 17.85
C LYS A 80 -8.74 7.23 18.75
N ASP A 81 -9.43 6.12 18.94
CA ASP A 81 -8.97 4.97 19.72
C ASP A 81 -7.96 4.09 18.95
N GLU A 82 -7.96 4.08 17.63
CA GLU A 82 -6.89 3.42 16.87
C GLU A 82 -5.51 4.02 17.13
N ALA A 83 -5.43 5.34 17.28
CA ALA A 83 -4.16 6.01 17.58
C ALA A 83 -3.54 5.52 18.89
N LYS A 84 -4.37 5.20 19.90
CA LYS A 84 -3.93 4.68 21.21
C LYS A 84 -3.36 3.24 21.12
N ARG A 85 -3.68 2.51 20.08
CA ARG A 85 -3.21 1.13 19.86
C ARG A 85 -1.86 1.06 19.18
N ILE A 86 -1.41 2.15 18.54
CA ILE A 86 -0.11 2.20 17.85
C ILE A 86 1.00 2.05 18.89
N THR A 87 1.90 1.06 18.67
CA THR A 87 3.08 0.89 19.54
C THR A 87 4.13 1.94 19.21
N LYS A 88 5.12 2.16 20.10
CA LYS A 88 6.20 3.13 19.83
C LYS A 88 7.00 2.73 18.59
N PHE A 89 7.35 1.45 18.47
CA PHE A 89 8.02 0.92 17.29
C PHE A 89 7.09 0.94 16.07
N GLY A 90 5.80 0.65 16.26
CA GLY A 90 4.78 0.78 15.22
C GLY A 90 4.69 2.19 14.63
N CYS A 91 4.80 3.23 15.47
CA CYS A 91 4.88 4.61 15.01
C CYS A 91 6.11 4.83 14.10
N PHE A 92 7.28 4.31 14.49
CA PHE A 92 8.49 4.35 13.66
C PHE A 92 8.29 3.63 12.32
N LEU A 93 7.75 2.40 12.35
CA LEU A 93 7.48 1.64 11.13
C LEU A 93 6.57 2.41 10.16
N ARG A 94 5.50 3.01 10.65
CA ARG A 94 4.52 3.77 9.85
C ARG A 94 5.12 5.08 9.31
N LYS A 95 5.90 5.80 10.12
CA LYS A 95 6.58 7.03 9.73
C LYS A 95 7.46 6.83 8.50
N PHE A 96 8.17 5.70 8.43
CA PHE A 96 9.06 5.35 7.33
C PHE A 96 8.46 4.35 6.34
N ARG A 97 7.16 4.04 6.45
CA ARG A 97 6.44 3.05 5.63
C ARG A 97 7.09 1.65 5.59
N ILE A 98 7.90 1.33 6.59
CA ILE A 98 8.54 0.02 6.72
C ILE A 98 7.48 -1.07 6.96
N ASP A 99 6.36 -0.70 7.62
CA ASP A 99 5.23 -1.61 7.83
C ASP A 99 4.65 -2.16 6.52
N GLU A 100 4.81 -1.47 5.40
CA GLU A 100 4.29 -1.88 4.09
C GLU A 100 5.27 -2.77 3.28
N PHE A 101 6.52 -2.95 3.73
CA PHE A 101 7.51 -3.78 3.01
C PHE A 101 7.08 -5.24 2.76
N PRO A 102 6.35 -5.93 3.65
CA PRO A 102 5.87 -7.28 3.36
C PRO A 102 4.96 -7.38 2.12
N GLN A 103 4.43 -6.26 1.60
CA GLN A 103 3.63 -6.26 0.38
C GLN A 103 4.42 -6.67 -0.87
N PHE A 104 5.75 -6.66 -0.83
CA PHE A 104 6.56 -7.23 -1.91
C PHE A 104 6.25 -8.72 -2.14
N PHE A 105 5.80 -9.46 -1.13
CA PHE A 105 5.28 -10.82 -1.31
C PHE A 105 3.95 -10.83 -2.10
N ASN A 106 3.06 -9.83 -1.88
CA ASN A 106 1.83 -9.70 -2.67
C ASN A 106 2.17 -9.39 -4.15
N VAL A 107 3.21 -8.57 -4.38
CA VAL A 107 3.68 -8.29 -5.75
C VAL A 107 4.17 -9.58 -6.41
N LEU A 108 4.99 -10.40 -5.75
CA LEU A 108 5.45 -11.68 -6.32
C LEU A 108 4.29 -12.63 -6.62
N LYS A 109 3.30 -12.72 -5.73
CA LYS A 109 2.09 -13.51 -5.96
C LYS A 109 1.24 -13.02 -7.12
N GLY A 110 1.45 -11.78 -7.58
CA GLY A 110 0.69 -11.19 -8.68
C GLY A 110 -0.59 -10.48 -8.24
N GLU A 111 -0.83 -10.34 -6.95
CA GLU A 111 -1.97 -9.64 -6.36
C GLU A 111 -1.81 -8.12 -6.40
N MET A 112 -0.54 -7.64 -6.39
CA MET A 112 -0.15 -6.24 -6.42
C MET A 112 0.92 -5.95 -7.47
N SER A 113 1.19 -4.67 -7.66
CA SER A 113 2.30 -4.07 -8.40
C SER A 113 3.07 -3.13 -7.46
N ILE A 114 4.28 -2.74 -7.82
CA ILE A 114 5.02 -1.71 -7.06
C ILE A 114 4.28 -0.37 -7.14
N VAL A 115 3.86 0.03 -8.34
CA VAL A 115 3.10 1.26 -8.57
C VAL A 115 1.71 0.93 -9.09
N GLY A 116 0.70 1.49 -8.46
CA GLY A 116 -0.71 1.31 -8.84
C GLY A 116 -1.63 2.09 -7.89
N PRO A 117 -2.96 2.03 -8.08
CA PRO A 117 -3.89 2.63 -7.13
C PRO A 117 -3.74 2.00 -5.75
N ARG A 118 -4.01 2.77 -4.69
CA ARG A 118 -3.99 2.21 -3.33
C ARG A 118 -5.07 1.13 -3.18
N PRO A 119 -4.76 -0.04 -2.60
CA PRO A 119 -5.77 -1.07 -2.34
C PRO A 119 -6.70 -0.62 -1.21
N GLU A 120 -7.98 -0.45 -1.51
CA GLU A 120 -9.00 -0.03 -0.54
C GLU A 120 -9.79 -1.24 -0.02
N ARG A 121 -10.44 -1.08 1.15
CA ARG A 121 -11.46 -2.01 1.64
C ARG A 121 -12.71 -1.86 0.78
N GLN A 122 -13.50 -2.92 0.64
CA GLN A 122 -14.71 -2.93 -0.17
C GLN A 122 -15.63 -1.73 0.15
N LEU A 123 -15.91 -1.51 1.43
CA LEU A 123 -16.77 -0.41 1.88
C LEU A 123 -16.32 0.96 1.34
N PHE A 124 -15.02 1.28 1.45
CA PHE A 124 -14.51 2.57 1.00
C PHE A 124 -14.43 2.66 -0.52
N LEU A 125 -14.13 1.56 -1.18
CA LEU A 125 -14.11 1.51 -2.64
C LEU A 125 -15.48 1.80 -3.23
N GLU A 126 -16.56 1.26 -2.63
CA GLU A 126 -17.94 1.52 -3.02
C GLU A 126 -18.30 3.00 -2.86
N GLU A 127 -17.95 3.61 -1.72
CA GLU A 127 -18.18 5.04 -1.50
C GLU A 127 -17.39 5.91 -2.49
N ILE A 128 -16.12 5.56 -2.76
CA ILE A 128 -15.31 6.29 -3.76
C ILE A 128 -15.93 6.17 -5.15
N ILE A 129 -16.40 4.98 -5.55
CA ILE A 129 -17.02 4.77 -6.87
C ILE A 129 -18.36 5.50 -6.98
N LYS A 130 -19.14 5.56 -5.89
CA LYS A 130 -20.40 6.31 -5.83
C LYS A 130 -20.18 7.80 -6.11
N GLU A 131 -19.18 8.40 -5.46
CA GLU A 131 -18.85 9.82 -5.62
C GLU A 131 -18.05 10.11 -6.91
N ILE A 132 -17.21 9.16 -7.34
CA ILE A 132 -16.36 9.28 -8.53
C ILE A 132 -16.54 8.03 -9.42
N PRO A 133 -17.61 7.93 -10.24
CA PRO A 133 -17.90 6.72 -11.04
C PRO A 133 -16.74 6.31 -11.99
N LYS A 134 -15.94 7.27 -12.46
CA LYS A 134 -14.74 7.01 -13.29
C LYS A 134 -13.73 6.14 -12.56
N TYR A 135 -13.70 6.17 -11.21
CA TYR A 135 -12.76 5.39 -10.39
C TYR A 135 -12.92 3.87 -10.55
N LYS A 136 -14.09 3.38 -10.97
CA LYS A 136 -14.31 1.98 -11.33
C LYS A 136 -13.30 1.46 -12.37
N LYS A 137 -12.78 2.34 -13.24
CA LYS A 137 -11.74 1.97 -14.22
C LYS A 137 -10.42 1.59 -13.56
N MET A 138 -10.15 2.07 -12.34
CA MET A 138 -8.93 1.73 -11.57
C MET A 138 -8.88 0.25 -11.20
N GLN A 139 -10.03 -0.41 -11.04
CA GLN A 139 -10.09 -1.85 -10.76
C GLN A 139 -9.51 -2.73 -11.88
N LYS A 140 -9.25 -2.18 -13.08
CA LYS A 140 -8.55 -2.89 -14.17
C LYS A 140 -7.03 -2.92 -13.99
N LEU A 141 -6.52 -2.26 -12.96
CA LEU A 141 -5.11 -2.21 -12.61
C LEU A 141 -4.87 -3.00 -11.32
N LYS A 142 -3.68 -3.60 -11.22
CA LYS A 142 -3.22 -4.12 -9.94
C LYS A 142 -2.99 -2.97 -8.96
N PRO A 143 -3.45 -3.10 -7.70
CA PRO A 143 -3.14 -2.11 -6.68
C PRO A 143 -1.63 -2.03 -6.45
N GLY A 144 -1.15 -0.85 -6.06
CA GLY A 144 0.27 -0.57 -5.84
C GLY A 144 0.66 -0.60 -4.36
N ILE A 145 1.93 -0.93 -4.09
CA ILE A 145 2.57 -0.62 -2.80
C ILE A 145 2.59 0.90 -2.62
N THR A 146 2.87 1.62 -3.70
CA THR A 146 2.78 3.08 -3.77
C THR A 146 1.86 3.54 -4.87
N SER A 147 1.29 4.74 -4.72
CA SER A 147 0.42 5.37 -5.72
C SER A 147 0.74 6.85 -5.90
N LEU A 148 0.34 7.40 -7.05
CA LEU A 148 0.45 8.84 -7.28
C LEU A 148 -0.36 9.63 -6.25
N GLY A 149 -1.54 9.12 -5.87
CA GLY A 149 -2.38 9.71 -4.84
C GLY A 149 -1.70 9.75 -3.48
N GLN A 150 -1.01 8.69 -3.07
CA GLN A 150 -0.27 8.65 -1.81
C GLN A 150 0.88 9.66 -1.76
N ILE A 151 1.53 9.91 -2.90
CA ILE A 151 2.67 10.84 -2.97
C ILE A 151 2.20 12.29 -3.03
N LYS A 152 1.18 12.58 -3.81
CA LYS A 152 0.72 13.96 -4.06
C LYS A 152 -0.18 14.50 -2.96
N TYR A 153 -1.03 13.65 -2.41
CA TYR A 153 -1.98 14.02 -1.36
C TYR A 153 -1.52 13.58 0.03
N GLY A 154 -0.89 12.40 0.13
CA GLY A 154 -0.46 11.84 1.40
C GLY A 154 -1.46 10.88 2.03
N TYR A 155 -1.54 10.92 3.35
CA TYR A 155 -2.43 10.08 4.15
C TYR A 155 -3.88 10.60 4.07
N ALA A 156 -4.85 9.72 4.20
CA ALA A 156 -6.29 10.05 4.18
C ALA A 156 -6.98 9.38 5.38
N ASP A 157 -7.56 10.20 6.25
CA ASP A 157 -8.23 9.79 7.50
C ASP A 157 -9.75 9.78 7.39
N ASN A 158 -10.30 10.37 6.35
CA ASN A 158 -11.74 10.46 6.10
C ASN A 158 -12.07 10.32 4.61
N LEU A 159 -13.36 10.18 4.30
CA LEU A 159 -13.84 9.95 2.94
C LEU A 159 -13.44 11.09 2.00
N GLU A 160 -13.57 12.35 2.41
CA GLU A 160 -13.21 13.51 1.56
C GLU A 160 -11.74 13.45 1.15
N GLN A 161 -10.85 13.15 2.08
CA GLN A 161 -9.42 12.99 1.81
C GLN A 161 -9.14 11.78 0.90
N MET A 162 -9.89 10.69 1.06
CA MET A 162 -9.80 9.53 0.15
C MET A 162 -10.24 9.89 -1.26
N LEU A 163 -11.30 10.66 -1.42
CA LEU A 163 -11.76 11.16 -2.72
C LEU A 163 -10.72 12.06 -3.38
N ASN A 164 -10.10 12.95 -2.62
CA ASN A 164 -9.02 13.81 -3.13
C ASN A 164 -7.81 12.97 -3.57
N ARG A 165 -7.41 11.96 -2.80
CA ARG A 165 -6.35 11.01 -3.18
C ARG A 165 -6.72 10.23 -4.45
N ALA A 166 -7.97 9.75 -4.54
CA ALA A 166 -8.47 9.01 -5.70
C ALA A 166 -8.42 9.82 -7.01
N ARG A 167 -8.61 11.14 -6.94
CA ARG A 167 -8.47 12.04 -8.11
C ARG A 167 -7.06 12.02 -8.67
N TYR A 168 -6.01 12.01 -7.83
CA TYR A 168 -4.63 11.86 -8.28
C TYR A 168 -4.34 10.49 -8.87
N ASP A 169 -4.93 9.43 -8.33
CA ASP A 169 -4.78 8.09 -8.90
C ASP A 169 -5.43 8.01 -10.29
N LEU A 170 -6.53 8.74 -10.55
CA LEU A 170 -7.10 8.86 -11.90
C LEU A 170 -6.16 9.54 -12.90
N ILE A 171 -5.37 10.54 -12.45
CA ILE A 171 -4.33 11.16 -13.29
C ILE A 171 -3.27 10.11 -13.68
N TYR A 172 -2.92 9.21 -12.76
CA TYR A 172 -2.01 8.11 -13.06
C TYR A 172 -2.60 7.17 -14.13
N LEU A 173 -3.91 6.84 -14.05
CA LEU A 173 -4.59 6.00 -15.04
C LEU A 173 -4.50 6.58 -16.46
N ASP A 174 -4.64 7.89 -16.58
CA ASP A 174 -4.60 8.58 -17.87
C ASP A 174 -3.15 8.70 -18.42
N ASN A 175 -2.12 8.47 -17.56
CA ASN A 175 -0.70 8.61 -17.88
C ASN A 175 0.12 7.33 -17.64
N LEU A 176 -0.46 6.16 -17.91
CA LEU A 176 0.19 4.86 -17.69
C LEU A 176 1.40 4.68 -18.62
N ASN A 177 2.61 4.72 -18.05
CA ASN A 177 3.87 4.37 -18.72
C ASN A 177 4.98 4.13 -17.68
N LEU A 178 6.07 3.48 -18.09
CA LEU A 178 7.18 3.15 -17.19
C LEU A 178 7.87 4.39 -16.60
N TRP A 179 7.90 5.50 -17.35
CA TRP A 179 8.50 6.75 -16.85
C TRP A 179 7.70 7.34 -15.69
N THR A 180 6.36 7.28 -15.79
CA THR A 180 5.47 7.67 -14.68
C THR A 180 5.69 6.78 -13.48
N ASP A 181 5.84 5.45 -13.67
CA ASP A 181 6.15 4.53 -12.57
C ASP A 181 7.46 4.87 -11.89
N ILE A 182 8.54 5.14 -12.66
CA ILE A 182 9.84 5.55 -12.11
C ILE A 182 9.71 6.84 -11.30
N LYS A 183 8.98 7.85 -11.81
CA LYS A 183 8.74 9.10 -11.07
C LYS A 183 8.01 8.86 -9.74
N VAL A 184 7.02 7.97 -9.74
CA VAL A 184 6.29 7.61 -8.52
C VAL A 184 7.21 6.90 -7.53
N ILE A 185 8.04 5.95 -7.98
CA ILE A 185 9.00 5.23 -7.13
C ILE A 185 10.03 6.19 -6.53
N THR A 186 10.66 7.04 -7.33
CA THR A 186 11.66 7.99 -6.84
C THR A 186 11.09 8.99 -5.83
N SER A 187 9.86 9.45 -6.07
CA SER A 187 9.14 10.31 -5.12
C SER A 187 8.78 9.56 -3.83
N THR A 188 8.45 8.27 -3.93
CA THR A 188 8.19 7.42 -2.75
C THR A 188 9.43 7.28 -1.88
N VAL A 189 10.59 7.01 -2.51
CA VAL A 189 11.87 6.92 -1.78
C VAL A 189 12.15 8.21 -1.01
N LYS A 190 11.90 9.38 -1.62
CA LYS A 190 12.03 10.67 -0.94
C LYS A 190 11.10 10.77 0.27
N VAL A 191 9.82 10.43 0.13
CA VAL A 191 8.83 10.44 1.24
C VAL A 191 9.24 9.51 2.38
N VAL A 192 9.78 8.33 2.04
CA VAL A 192 10.27 7.34 3.03
C VAL A 192 11.47 7.89 3.78
N ILE A 193 12.49 8.44 3.09
CA ILE A 193 13.70 9.00 3.72
C ILE A 193 13.35 10.20 4.60
N GLU A 194 12.42 11.05 4.16
CA GLU A 194 11.99 12.23 4.93
C GLU A 194 11.08 11.86 6.13
N GLY A 195 10.69 10.59 6.28
CA GLY A 195 9.80 10.15 7.35
C GLY A 195 8.42 10.79 7.29
N LYS A 196 7.89 11.00 6.09
CA LYS A 196 6.56 11.60 5.85
C LYS A 196 5.48 10.54 5.57
N GLY A 197 5.61 9.33 6.13
CA GLY A 197 4.64 8.25 5.93
C GLY A 197 3.32 8.53 6.64
N ARG A 198 3.32 8.53 7.96
CA ARG A 198 2.18 8.86 8.85
C ARG A 198 2.68 9.23 10.23
#